data_fa22f58e06ba61cd3724a98b3ded7697
#
_entry.id   fa22f58e06ba61cd3724a98b3ded7697
#
_cell.length_a   1.000
_cell.length_b   1.000
_cell.length_c   1.000
_cell.angle_alpha   90.00
_cell.angle_beta   90.00
_cell.angle_gamma   90.00
#
_symmetry.space_group_name_H-M   'P 1'
#
loop_
_entity.id
_entity.type
_entity.pdbx_description
1 polymer ?
#
loop_
_entity_poly.entity_id
_entity_poly.type
_entity_poly.pdbx_seq_one_letter_code
_entity_poly.pdbx_strand_id
1 'polypeptide(L)'
;WRVDAVEEKPTVRKPVPPFTTSTLQQEANRKLRLSARETMRCAQGLYERGFITYMRTDSVHLSDQAISASRSCVESLYGKEYLSKGPRQFNTKARNAQEAHEAIRPSGESFRTPGDTGLEGRDLAVYELIWKRTVASQMAEARLTMLSVDLSSGKASFRAGGKRIDFPGFFRAYVEGSDDPDAALEGQEVLLPALAVGDAPKPKEVEPLGHQTQPPARFSEASLVKMLEKEGIGRPSTYASIIGTIVDRGYATLLGNALTPSFTAFAVTALLEEHFPDLVDTSFTARMENTLDEISHGKVQYLPYLEGFYKGDEGLETQVQQREGDIDPGASRTIDLEGLSSVVRIGRFGAYLEAKRVSDDGEEELIKATLPQEITPADLDEDQAELILKQKADGPEAIGEDPETGDLVYLLFGQYGPYVQRGQVSDENPKPKRASRPKGQKPEDLTLEDALGLLR
;
A
#
# COMPACT_ATOMS: atom_id res chain seq x y z
N TRP A 1 4.42 -40.77 14.65
CA TRP A 1 4.95 -39.45 15.01
C TRP A 1 5.43 -39.46 16.47
N ARG A 2 6.51 -38.75 16.74
CA ARG A 2 7.10 -38.64 18.06
C ARG A 2 7.55 -37.21 18.27
N VAL A 3 7.32 -36.68 19.46
CA VAL A 3 7.86 -35.38 19.87
C VAL A 3 9.31 -35.58 20.33
N ASP A 4 10.25 -34.94 19.64
CA ASP A 4 11.68 -35.04 19.91
C ASP A 4 12.18 -33.93 20.84
N ALA A 5 11.63 -32.70 20.67
CA ALA A 5 11.96 -31.56 21.50
C ALA A 5 10.76 -30.62 21.68
N VAL A 6 10.68 -29.99 22.84
CA VAL A 6 9.75 -28.90 23.14
C VAL A 6 10.57 -27.75 23.75
N GLU A 7 10.56 -26.62 23.10
CA GLU A 7 11.24 -25.42 23.58
C GLU A 7 10.20 -24.34 23.93
N GLU A 8 10.31 -23.79 25.14
CA GLU A 8 9.54 -22.63 25.59
C GLU A 8 10.48 -21.44 25.79
N LYS A 9 10.20 -20.34 25.06
CA LYS A 9 10.99 -19.11 25.15
C LYS A 9 10.13 -17.95 25.60
N PRO A 10 10.26 -17.48 26.85
CA PRO A 10 9.59 -16.28 27.29
C PRO A 10 10.01 -15.05 26.49
N THR A 11 9.04 -14.25 26.07
CA THR A 11 9.24 -13.04 25.26
C THR A 11 8.38 -11.90 25.81
N VAL A 12 8.90 -10.69 25.75
CA VAL A 12 8.21 -9.48 26.19
C VAL A 12 8.02 -8.54 25.00
N ARG A 13 6.80 -8.06 24.83
CA ARG A 13 6.49 -7.00 23.86
C ARG A 13 6.22 -5.69 24.59
N LYS A 14 6.91 -4.64 24.19
CA LYS A 14 6.73 -3.29 24.74
C LYS A 14 5.68 -2.53 23.97
N PRO A 15 4.91 -1.65 24.63
CA PRO A 15 3.99 -0.76 23.92
C PRO A 15 4.77 0.19 23.02
N VAL A 16 4.10 0.54 21.94
CA VAL A 16 4.62 1.46 20.92
C VAL A 16 4.39 2.92 21.34
N PRO A 17 5.17 3.88 20.81
CA PRO A 17 4.99 5.30 21.09
C PRO A 17 3.61 5.81 20.65
N PRO A 18 3.14 6.93 21.20
CA PRO A 18 2.02 7.69 20.66
C PRO A 18 2.23 8.06 19.20
N PHE A 19 1.19 8.48 18.51
CA PHE A 19 1.26 8.75 17.08
C PHE A 19 2.04 10.02 16.75
N THR A 20 2.87 9.91 15.71
CA THR A 20 3.28 11.00 14.83
C THR A 20 2.31 11.07 13.64
N THR A 21 2.43 12.09 12.79
CA THR A 21 1.65 12.18 11.54
C THR A 21 1.84 10.95 10.67
N SER A 22 3.09 10.54 10.47
CA SER A 22 3.43 9.39 9.62
C SER A 22 2.83 8.09 10.16
N THR A 23 3.00 7.81 11.44
CA THR A 23 2.47 6.58 12.05
C THR A 23 0.95 6.57 12.15
N LEU A 24 0.30 7.73 12.30
CA LEU A 24 -1.16 7.83 12.24
C LEU A 24 -1.67 7.51 10.83
N GLN A 25 -1.07 8.07 9.78
CA GLN A 25 -1.43 7.76 8.41
C GLN A 25 -1.27 6.27 8.08
N GLN A 26 -0.16 5.67 8.51
CA GLN A 26 0.10 4.24 8.33
C GLN A 26 -0.99 3.37 8.99
N GLU A 27 -1.28 3.60 10.27
CA GLU A 27 -2.24 2.78 11.01
C GLU A 27 -3.70 3.02 10.58
N ALA A 28 -4.05 4.24 10.23
CA ALA A 28 -5.38 4.55 9.67
C ALA A 28 -5.59 3.85 8.32
N ASN A 29 -4.57 3.79 7.47
CA ASN A 29 -4.64 3.03 6.22
C ASN A 29 -4.80 1.52 6.47
N ARG A 30 -3.98 0.93 7.36
CA ARG A 30 -4.02 -0.50 7.67
C ARG A 30 -5.35 -0.93 8.29
N LYS A 31 -5.83 -0.18 9.28
CA LYS A 31 -6.98 -0.59 10.13
C LYS A 31 -8.31 -0.03 9.70
N LEU A 32 -8.31 1.19 9.16
CA LEU A 32 -9.54 1.91 8.81
C LEU A 32 -9.75 2.01 7.29
N ARG A 33 -8.76 1.59 6.50
CA ARG A 33 -8.76 1.71 5.03
C ARG A 33 -8.91 3.15 4.55
N LEU A 34 -8.43 4.11 5.35
CA LEU A 34 -8.40 5.51 4.99
C LEU A 34 -7.12 5.84 4.22
N SER A 35 -7.24 6.64 3.17
CA SER A 35 -6.08 7.24 2.53
C SER A 35 -5.37 8.22 3.48
N ALA A 36 -4.11 8.52 3.20
CA ALA A 36 -3.36 9.54 3.95
C ALA A 36 -4.09 10.90 3.93
N ARG A 37 -4.70 11.27 2.79
CA ARG A 37 -5.49 12.50 2.63
C ARG A 37 -6.75 12.49 3.50
N GLU A 38 -7.51 11.39 3.51
CA GLU A 38 -8.71 11.24 4.35
C GLU A 38 -8.35 11.25 5.84
N THR A 39 -7.29 10.54 6.22
CA THR A 39 -6.78 10.53 7.60
C THR A 39 -6.47 11.94 8.08
N MET A 40 -5.74 12.72 7.27
CA MET A 40 -5.38 14.10 7.65
C MET A 40 -6.60 15.01 7.68
N ARG A 41 -7.60 14.82 6.84
CA ARG A 41 -8.86 15.58 6.89
C ARG A 41 -9.62 15.30 8.19
N CYS A 42 -9.77 14.04 8.59
CA CYS A 42 -10.39 13.68 9.86
C CYS A 42 -9.59 14.23 11.05
N ALA A 43 -8.27 14.05 11.05
CA ALA A 43 -7.41 14.55 12.13
C ALA A 43 -7.46 16.08 12.26
N GLN A 44 -7.51 16.82 11.15
CA GLN A 44 -7.68 18.27 11.17
C GLN A 44 -9.02 18.66 11.79
N GLY A 45 -10.12 18.02 11.37
CA GLY A 45 -11.43 18.30 11.95
C GLY A 45 -11.51 17.96 13.45
N LEU A 46 -10.84 16.90 13.90
CA LEU A 46 -10.74 16.55 15.31
C LEU A 46 -9.93 17.60 16.10
N TYR A 47 -8.82 18.07 15.55
CA TYR A 47 -8.01 19.13 16.15
C TYR A 47 -8.79 20.45 16.28
N GLU A 48 -9.41 20.91 15.19
CA GLU A 48 -10.18 22.16 15.16
C GLU A 48 -11.35 22.18 16.14
N ARG A 49 -11.94 21.02 16.41
CA ARG A 49 -13.00 20.81 17.42
C ARG A 49 -12.46 20.54 18.84
N GLY A 50 -11.15 20.54 19.03
CA GLY A 50 -10.51 20.38 20.34
C GLY A 50 -10.51 18.95 20.87
N PHE A 51 -10.64 17.91 20.03
CA PHE A 51 -10.61 16.52 20.46
C PHE A 51 -9.20 15.95 20.58
N ILE A 52 -8.25 16.41 19.75
CA ILE A 52 -6.87 15.95 19.73
C ILE A 52 -5.88 17.13 19.73
N THR A 53 -4.61 16.86 20.02
CA THR A 53 -3.50 17.79 19.82
C THR A 53 -3.24 18.00 18.33
N TYR A 54 -2.34 18.95 17.99
CA TYR A 54 -2.03 19.26 16.61
C TYR A 54 -1.55 18.01 15.82
N MET A 55 -2.16 17.78 14.68
CA MET A 55 -2.00 16.55 13.90
C MET A 55 -0.76 16.50 13.00
N ARG A 56 -0.03 17.62 12.85
CA ARG A 56 1.21 17.64 12.06
C ARG A 56 2.41 17.72 12.99
N THR A 57 2.91 16.57 13.38
CA THR A 57 4.04 16.42 14.29
C THR A 57 4.84 15.16 13.97
N ASP A 58 6.13 15.23 14.17
CA ASP A 58 7.06 14.11 14.16
C ASP A 58 7.46 13.68 15.59
N SER A 59 6.92 14.39 16.61
CA SER A 59 7.18 14.11 18.01
C SER A 59 6.35 12.95 18.54
N VAL A 60 6.97 12.13 19.37
CA VAL A 60 6.32 11.07 20.18
C VAL A 60 6.23 11.47 21.66
N HIS A 61 6.62 12.68 22.00
CA HIS A 61 6.62 13.17 23.37
C HIS A 61 5.20 13.38 23.91
N LEU A 62 5.00 13.04 25.18
CA LEU A 62 3.78 13.36 25.92
C LEU A 62 4.14 14.27 27.09
N SER A 63 3.35 15.33 27.32
CA SER A 63 3.47 16.13 28.53
C SER A 63 3.13 15.31 29.78
N ASP A 64 3.59 15.75 30.95
CA ASP A 64 3.30 15.09 32.22
C ASP A 64 1.78 15.00 32.48
N GLN A 65 1.04 16.00 32.05
CA GLN A 65 -0.42 16.03 32.08
C GLN A 65 -1.03 14.91 31.23
N ALA A 66 -0.55 14.74 30.00
CA ALA A 66 -1.03 13.67 29.10
C ALA A 66 -0.68 12.28 29.62
N ILE A 67 0.51 12.12 30.21
CA ILE A 67 0.92 10.87 30.86
C ILE A 67 -0.01 10.56 32.03
N SER A 68 -0.29 11.55 32.87
CA SER A 68 -1.19 11.40 34.02
C SER A 68 -2.60 11.00 33.58
N ALA A 69 -3.15 11.68 32.56
CA ALA A 69 -4.45 11.37 31.98
C ALA A 69 -4.51 9.94 31.40
N SER A 70 -3.49 9.56 30.62
CA SER A 70 -3.39 8.20 30.06
C SER A 70 -3.36 7.13 31.16
N ARG A 71 -2.56 7.36 32.21
CA ARG A 71 -2.42 6.43 33.31
C ARG A 71 -3.72 6.29 34.10
N SER A 72 -4.45 7.38 34.32
CA SER A 72 -5.77 7.37 34.93
C SER A 72 -6.78 6.57 34.10
N CYS A 73 -6.76 6.70 32.77
CA CYS A 73 -7.57 5.86 31.87
C CYS A 73 -7.22 4.38 32.01
N VAL A 74 -5.91 4.04 32.07
CA VAL A 74 -5.51 2.62 32.23
C VAL A 74 -6.03 2.07 33.56
N GLU A 75 -5.83 2.80 34.65
CA GLU A 75 -6.26 2.33 35.99
C GLU A 75 -7.78 2.13 36.07
N SER A 76 -8.56 3.07 35.52
CA SER A 76 -10.02 3.03 35.59
C SER A 76 -10.66 1.99 34.68
N LEU A 77 -10.11 1.78 33.48
CA LEU A 77 -10.74 0.91 32.47
C LEU A 77 -10.16 -0.50 32.40
N TYR A 78 -8.90 -0.68 32.79
CA TYR A 78 -8.20 -1.96 32.65
C TYR A 78 -7.72 -2.52 33.98
N GLY A 79 -7.54 -1.69 35.02
CA GLY A 79 -7.02 -2.09 36.35
C GLY A 79 -5.55 -1.73 36.54
N LYS A 80 -5.13 -1.68 37.83
CA LYS A 80 -3.76 -1.30 38.21
C LYS A 80 -2.67 -2.25 37.68
N GLU A 81 -2.99 -3.51 37.51
CA GLU A 81 -2.08 -4.52 36.97
C GLU A 81 -1.67 -4.26 35.52
N TYR A 82 -2.48 -3.46 34.78
CA TYR A 82 -2.17 -3.05 33.42
C TYR A 82 -1.36 -1.76 33.33
N LEU A 83 -1.11 -1.08 34.45
CA LEU A 83 -0.22 0.08 34.44
C LEU A 83 1.24 -0.35 34.30
N SER A 84 2.00 0.42 33.50
CA SER A 84 3.47 0.34 33.54
C SER A 84 4.00 0.69 34.92
N LYS A 85 5.15 0.08 35.33
CA LYS A 85 5.76 0.31 36.65
C LYS A 85 6.01 1.78 36.99
N GLY A 86 6.26 2.60 35.95
CA GLY A 86 6.42 4.04 36.03
C GLY A 86 5.92 4.73 34.77
N PRO A 87 5.83 6.06 34.77
CA PRO A 87 5.54 6.83 33.57
C PRO A 87 6.50 6.47 32.44
N ARG A 88 5.97 6.27 31.23
CA ARG A 88 6.80 6.00 30.04
C ARG A 88 6.98 7.29 29.26
N GLN A 89 8.24 7.62 29.03
CA GLN A 89 8.65 8.65 28.08
C GLN A 89 9.20 7.97 26.82
N PHE A 90 8.91 8.56 25.67
CA PHE A 90 9.42 8.11 24.39
C PHE A 90 10.25 9.24 23.77
N ASN A 91 11.42 8.89 23.26
CA ASN A 91 12.31 9.86 22.60
C ASN A 91 12.09 9.79 21.10
N THR A 92 11.98 10.95 20.48
CA THR A 92 11.92 11.08 19.03
C THR A 92 13.27 10.74 18.44
N LYS A 93 13.30 9.87 17.43
CA LYS A 93 14.52 9.48 16.72
C LYS A 93 14.89 10.42 15.58
N ALA A 94 13.99 11.32 15.19
CA ALA A 94 14.21 12.27 14.11
C ALA A 94 15.30 13.28 14.51
N ARG A 95 16.32 13.44 13.67
CA ARG A 95 17.46 14.36 13.90
C ARG A 95 17.05 15.82 14.05
N ASN A 96 15.89 16.21 13.51
CA ASN A 96 15.38 17.59 13.45
C ASN A 96 14.01 17.71 14.12
N ALA A 97 13.66 16.81 15.06
CA ALA A 97 12.42 16.94 15.81
C ALA A 97 12.40 18.25 16.56
N GLN A 98 11.35 19.04 16.33
CA GLN A 98 11.11 20.26 17.12
C GLN A 98 10.71 19.81 18.53
N GLU A 99 11.61 19.93 19.49
CA GLU A 99 11.43 19.45 20.90
C GLU A 99 10.18 20.02 21.59
N ALA A 100 9.63 21.12 21.07
CA ALA A 100 8.45 21.77 21.62
C ALA A 100 7.11 21.12 21.21
N HIS A 101 7.10 20.14 20.33
CA HIS A 101 5.86 19.51 19.86
C HIS A 101 5.51 18.26 20.65
N GLU A 102 4.22 18.10 20.96
CA GLU A 102 3.67 16.85 21.48
C GLU A 102 3.32 15.86 20.36
N ALA A 103 3.17 14.58 20.74
CA ALA A 103 2.56 13.56 19.90
C ALA A 103 1.07 13.87 19.62
N ILE A 104 0.50 13.20 18.62
CA ILE A 104 -0.94 13.21 18.39
C ILE A 104 -1.62 12.38 19.49
N ARG A 105 -2.42 13.04 20.32
CA ARG A 105 -3.10 12.44 21.46
C ARG A 105 -4.46 13.10 21.70
N PRO A 106 -5.36 12.49 22.49
CA PRO A 106 -6.57 13.16 22.96
C PRO A 106 -6.22 14.44 23.74
N SER A 107 -7.01 15.48 23.55
CA SER A 107 -6.83 16.77 24.22
C SER A 107 -7.31 16.73 25.68
N GLY A 108 -6.86 17.73 26.46
CA GLY A 108 -7.31 17.95 27.84
C GLY A 108 -6.49 17.22 28.89
N GLU A 109 -6.90 17.41 30.14
CA GLU A 109 -6.30 16.86 31.36
C GLU A 109 -6.88 15.51 31.74
N SER A 110 -8.06 15.19 31.20
CA SER A 110 -8.71 13.89 31.26
C SER A 110 -9.19 13.54 29.86
N PHE A 111 -8.84 12.34 29.39
CA PHE A 111 -9.23 11.92 28.05
C PHE A 111 -10.67 11.46 28.03
N ARG A 112 -11.48 12.05 27.17
CA ARG A 112 -12.82 11.53 26.87
C ARG A 112 -12.69 10.13 26.27
N THR A 113 -13.47 9.18 26.76
CA THR A 113 -13.54 7.87 26.10
C THR A 113 -14.18 8.02 24.72
N PRO A 114 -13.90 7.17 23.74
CA PRO A 114 -14.54 7.24 22.43
C PRO A 114 -16.06 7.35 22.49
N GLY A 115 -16.70 6.60 23.43
CA GLY A 115 -18.15 6.62 23.64
C GLY A 115 -18.71 7.95 24.19
N ASP A 116 -17.90 8.74 24.87
CA ASP A 116 -18.32 10.00 25.52
C ASP A 116 -18.07 11.23 24.61
N THR A 117 -17.54 11.04 23.41
CA THR A 117 -17.20 12.13 22.49
C THR A 117 -18.40 12.70 21.73
N GLY A 118 -19.40 11.89 21.47
CA GLY A 118 -20.49 12.18 20.55
C GLY A 118 -20.05 12.22 19.07
N LEU A 119 -18.82 11.73 18.77
CA LEU A 119 -18.33 11.57 17.39
C LEU A 119 -18.96 10.33 16.73
N GLU A 120 -19.04 10.36 15.41
CA GLU A 120 -19.58 9.27 14.60
C GLU A 120 -18.70 8.97 13.39
N GLY A 121 -18.91 7.83 12.75
CA GLY A 121 -18.30 7.45 11.49
C GLY A 121 -16.77 7.46 11.53
N ARG A 122 -16.16 8.06 10.50
CA ARG A 122 -14.69 8.10 10.33
C ARG A 122 -13.99 8.92 11.42
N ASP A 123 -14.62 10.00 11.88
CA ASP A 123 -14.04 10.85 12.94
C ASP A 123 -13.94 10.10 14.25
N LEU A 124 -14.98 9.34 14.61
CA LEU A 124 -14.95 8.47 15.79
C LEU A 124 -13.85 7.40 15.65
N ALA A 125 -13.77 6.75 14.49
CA ALA A 125 -12.79 5.69 14.26
C ALA A 125 -11.33 6.20 14.36
N VAL A 126 -11.03 7.38 13.81
CA VAL A 126 -9.71 8.01 13.91
C VAL A 126 -9.42 8.46 15.34
N TYR A 127 -10.41 9.05 16.04
CA TYR A 127 -10.25 9.41 17.45
C TYR A 127 -9.97 8.19 18.32
N GLU A 128 -10.74 7.11 18.15
CA GLU A 128 -10.58 5.86 18.87
C GLU A 128 -9.19 5.24 18.65
N LEU A 129 -8.70 5.28 17.41
CA LEU A 129 -7.36 4.81 17.07
C LEU A 129 -6.28 5.60 17.84
N ILE A 130 -6.39 6.94 17.86
CA ILE A 130 -5.49 7.83 18.58
C ILE A 130 -5.58 7.60 20.09
N TRP A 131 -6.78 7.50 20.62
CA TRP A 131 -7.04 7.25 22.03
C TRP A 131 -6.43 5.93 22.51
N LYS A 132 -6.72 4.84 21.78
CA LYS A 132 -6.20 3.50 22.09
C LYS A 132 -4.67 3.46 22.09
N ARG A 133 -4.04 4.06 21.09
CA ARG A 133 -2.57 4.10 20.96
C ARG A 133 -1.94 4.88 22.11
N THR A 134 -2.52 6.04 22.46
CA THR A 134 -2.02 6.90 23.53
C THR A 134 -2.15 6.21 24.88
N VAL A 135 -3.30 5.63 25.20
CA VAL A 135 -3.52 4.90 26.46
C VAL A 135 -2.61 3.67 26.55
N ALA A 136 -2.53 2.88 25.46
CA ALA A 136 -1.67 1.70 25.39
C ALA A 136 -0.19 2.02 25.64
N SER A 137 0.26 3.23 25.28
CA SER A 137 1.65 3.65 25.47
C SER A 137 2.07 3.66 26.95
N GLN A 138 1.12 3.85 27.87
CA GLN A 138 1.35 3.88 29.32
C GLN A 138 1.01 2.55 30.01
N MET A 139 0.62 1.52 29.25
CA MET A 139 0.27 0.20 29.79
C MET A 139 1.51 -0.67 30.04
N ALA A 140 1.30 -1.72 30.83
CA ALA A 140 2.30 -2.76 31.06
C ALA A 140 2.64 -3.53 29.79
N GLU A 141 3.82 -4.08 29.74
CA GLU A 141 4.30 -4.93 28.65
C GLU A 141 3.47 -6.20 28.52
N ALA A 142 3.28 -6.67 27.30
CA ALA A 142 2.72 -7.99 27.05
C ALA A 142 3.79 -9.06 27.28
N ARG A 143 3.45 -10.14 27.99
CA ARG A 143 4.31 -11.30 28.21
C ARG A 143 3.75 -12.48 27.45
N LEU A 144 4.63 -13.10 26.67
CA LEU A 144 4.30 -14.21 25.79
C LEU A 144 5.31 -15.33 25.97
N THR A 145 4.88 -16.54 25.72
CA THR A 145 5.77 -17.69 25.56
C THR A 145 5.71 -18.16 24.11
N MET A 146 6.84 -18.12 23.43
CA MET A 146 7.00 -18.75 22.12
C MET A 146 7.24 -20.23 22.33
N LEU A 147 6.47 -21.07 21.64
CA LEU A 147 6.53 -22.52 21.69
C LEU A 147 7.10 -23.03 20.38
N SER A 148 8.05 -23.95 20.44
CA SER A 148 8.55 -24.68 19.28
C SER A 148 8.55 -26.16 19.62
N VAL A 149 7.93 -26.97 18.77
CA VAL A 149 7.84 -28.42 18.93
C VAL A 149 8.47 -29.07 17.71
N ASP A 150 9.51 -29.85 17.93
CA ASP A 150 10.14 -30.69 16.90
C ASP A 150 9.56 -32.09 16.97
N LEU A 151 9.14 -32.61 15.82
CA LEU A 151 8.54 -33.93 15.69
C LEU A 151 9.26 -34.73 14.62
N SER A 152 9.31 -36.04 14.78
CA SER A 152 9.80 -36.96 13.78
C SER A 152 8.75 -38.00 13.37
N SER A 153 8.82 -38.46 12.11
CA SER A 153 8.06 -39.58 11.60
C SER A 153 8.90 -40.31 10.59
N GLY A 154 9.44 -41.46 11.00
CA GLY A 154 10.43 -42.18 10.19
C GLY A 154 11.71 -41.37 9.96
N LYS A 155 12.00 -40.97 8.72
CA LYS A 155 13.16 -40.15 8.37
C LYS A 155 12.81 -38.65 8.22
N ALA A 156 11.54 -38.28 8.33
CA ALA A 156 11.09 -36.90 8.16
C ALA A 156 11.06 -36.18 9.52
N SER A 157 11.49 -34.92 9.51
CA SER A 157 11.42 -34.01 10.66
C SER A 157 10.43 -32.89 10.34
N PHE A 158 9.66 -32.51 11.34
CA PHE A 158 8.64 -31.47 11.27
C PHE A 158 8.85 -30.49 12.43
N ARG A 159 8.53 -29.22 12.23
CA ARG A 159 8.53 -28.20 13.26
C ARG A 159 7.20 -27.49 13.31
N ALA A 160 6.60 -27.41 14.48
CA ALA A 160 5.42 -26.61 14.76
C ALA A 160 5.78 -25.42 15.66
N GLY A 161 5.39 -24.21 15.25
CA GLY A 161 5.54 -23.00 16.05
C GLY A 161 4.21 -22.61 16.67
N GLY A 162 4.25 -22.18 17.94
CA GLY A 162 3.09 -21.66 18.66
C GLY A 162 3.44 -20.41 19.46
N LYS A 163 2.42 -19.71 19.93
CA LYS A 163 2.56 -18.51 20.72
C LYS A 163 1.42 -18.45 21.74
N ARG A 164 1.77 -18.39 22.99
CA ARG A 164 0.84 -18.25 24.13
C ARG A 164 1.00 -16.87 24.74
N ILE A 165 -0.11 -16.20 25.02
CA ILE A 165 -0.12 -14.91 25.72
C ILE A 165 -0.29 -15.21 27.21
N ASP A 166 0.77 -15.04 28.00
CA ASP A 166 0.77 -15.26 29.43
C ASP A 166 0.15 -14.06 30.18
N PHE A 167 0.40 -12.85 29.67
CA PHE A 167 -0.22 -11.62 30.15
C PHE A 167 -0.38 -10.65 28.97
N PRO A 168 -1.60 -10.24 28.62
CA PRO A 168 -1.85 -9.44 27.42
C PRO A 168 -1.27 -8.02 27.52
N GLY A 169 -1.12 -7.44 28.70
CA GLY A 169 -0.59 -6.09 28.85
C GLY A 169 -1.30 -5.09 27.92
N PHE A 170 -0.53 -4.29 27.20
CA PHE A 170 -1.06 -3.29 26.28
C PHE A 170 -1.84 -3.85 25.08
N PHE A 171 -1.68 -5.13 24.73
CA PHE A 171 -2.48 -5.77 23.68
C PHE A 171 -3.98 -5.70 23.93
N ARG A 172 -4.38 -5.58 25.20
CA ARG A 172 -5.78 -5.44 25.56
C ARG A 172 -6.41 -4.14 25.04
N ALA A 173 -5.62 -3.10 24.86
CA ALA A 173 -6.07 -1.82 24.32
C ALA A 173 -5.71 -1.63 22.84
N TYR A 174 -4.51 -2.08 22.43
CA TYR A 174 -3.98 -1.77 21.11
C TYR A 174 -2.96 -2.80 20.61
N VAL A 175 -3.13 -3.21 19.35
CA VAL A 175 -2.16 -4.01 18.59
C VAL A 175 -1.91 -3.28 17.27
N GLU A 176 -0.66 -3.14 16.82
CA GLU A 176 -0.34 -2.54 15.53
C GLU A 176 -0.86 -3.37 14.35
N GLY A 177 -1.21 -2.68 13.26
CA GLY A 177 -1.48 -3.31 11.98
C GLY A 177 -0.19 -3.71 11.25
N SER A 178 -0.30 -4.62 10.28
CA SER A 178 0.80 -5.03 9.40
C SER A 178 0.47 -4.71 7.95
N ASP A 179 1.48 -4.37 7.16
CA ASP A 179 1.38 -4.23 5.70
C ASP A 179 1.55 -5.58 4.99
N ASP A 180 2.12 -6.55 5.70
CA ASP A 180 2.35 -7.89 5.22
C ASP A 180 1.13 -8.77 5.56
N PRO A 181 0.42 -9.32 4.55
CA PRO A 181 -0.70 -10.22 4.77
C PRO A 181 -0.31 -11.47 5.57
N ASP A 182 0.89 -12.00 5.34
CA ASP A 182 1.37 -13.18 6.03
C ASP A 182 1.74 -12.88 7.49
N ALA A 183 2.32 -11.71 7.75
CA ALA A 183 2.59 -11.26 9.12
C ALA A 183 1.30 -10.99 9.92
N ALA A 184 0.18 -10.67 9.26
CA ALA A 184 -1.12 -10.56 9.92
C ALA A 184 -1.63 -11.94 10.40
N LEU A 185 -1.28 -13.01 9.69
CA LEU A 185 -1.54 -14.39 10.10
C LEU A 185 -0.60 -14.82 11.24
N GLU A 186 0.66 -14.42 11.21
CA GLU A 186 1.62 -14.65 12.31
C GLU A 186 1.23 -13.94 13.61
N GLY A 187 0.43 -12.88 13.53
CA GLY A 187 -0.10 -12.13 14.67
C GLY A 187 -1.18 -12.88 15.46
N GLN A 188 -1.80 -13.89 14.89
CA GLN A 188 -2.81 -14.68 15.58
C GLN A 188 -2.16 -15.60 16.60
N GLU A 189 -2.79 -15.76 17.75
CA GLU A 189 -2.37 -16.71 18.75
C GLU A 189 -2.54 -18.13 18.21
N VAL A 190 -1.42 -18.81 17.96
CA VAL A 190 -1.42 -20.23 17.56
C VAL A 190 -1.22 -21.06 18.80
N LEU A 191 -2.32 -21.56 19.33
CA LEU A 191 -2.28 -22.46 20.48
C LEU A 191 -1.88 -23.85 20.02
N LEU A 192 -0.69 -24.29 20.39
CA LEU A 192 -0.31 -25.69 20.28
C LEU A 192 -0.91 -26.46 21.47
N PRO A 193 -1.32 -27.73 21.25
CA PRO A 193 -1.72 -28.61 22.35
C PRO A 193 -0.54 -28.78 23.33
N ALA A 194 -0.84 -29.09 24.58
CA ALA A 194 0.19 -29.41 25.54
C ALA A 194 0.86 -30.73 25.12
N LEU A 195 2.11 -30.64 24.68
CA LEU A 195 2.94 -31.77 24.24
C LEU A 195 4.19 -31.85 25.10
N ALA A 196 4.62 -33.05 25.39
CA ALA A 196 5.87 -33.37 26.10
C ALA A 196 6.79 -34.21 25.23
N VAL A 197 8.09 -34.13 25.47
CA VAL A 197 9.09 -34.97 24.77
C VAL A 197 8.75 -36.44 24.99
N GLY A 198 8.69 -37.18 23.87
CA GLY A 198 8.32 -38.58 23.86
C GLY A 198 6.85 -38.86 23.56
N ASP A 199 5.98 -37.84 23.58
CA ASP A 199 4.58 -38.01 23.16
C ASP A 199 4.49 -38.52 21.71
N ALA A 200 3.43 -39.29 21.43
CA ALA A 200 3.15 -39.85 20.14
C ALA A 200 1.84 -39.29 19.53
N PRO A 201 1.81 -38.04 19.10
CA PRO A 201 0.62 -37.45 18.52
C PRO A 201 0.25 -38.14 17.21
N LYS A 202 -1.06 -38.29 16.97
CA LYS A 202 -1.59 -38.80 15.71
C LYS A 202 -2.03 -37.63 14.83
N PRO A 203 -1.47 -37.42 13.64
CA PRO A 203 -1.95 -36.43 12.72
C PRO A 203 -3.40 -36.77 12.32
N LYS A 204 -4.25 -35.73 12.23
CA LYS A 204 -5.59 -35.88 11.64
C LYS A 204 -5.52 -35.94 10.13
N GLU A 205 -4.66 -35.12 9.58
CA GLU A 205 -4.45 -34.94 8.15
C GLU A 205 -3.01 -34.53 7.87
N VAL A 206 -2.48 -34.92 6.71
CA VAL A 206 -1.16 -34.51 6.22
C VAL A 206 -1.36 -34.03 4.80
N GLU A 207 -1.29 -32.73 4.58
CA GLU A 207 -1.45 -32.09 3.28
C GLU A 207 -0.11 -31.59 2.79
N PRO A 208 0.37 -32.03 1.61
CA PRO A 208 1.57 -31.46 0.98
C PRO A 208 1.20 -30.12 0.32
N LEU A 209 1.74 -29.03 0.82
CA LEU A 209 1.59 -27.70 0.23
C LEU A 209 2.86 -27.32 -0.53
N GLY A 210 2.70 -26.99 -1.81
CA GLY A 210 3.76 -26.38 -2.60
C GLY A 210 3.83 -24.89 -2.33
N HIS A 211 5.05 -24.37 -2.13
CA HIS A 211 5.29 -22.95 -1.97
C HIS A 211 6.27 -22.46 -3.03
N GLN A 212 6.03 -21.27 -3.55
CA GLN A 212 6.93 -20.55 -4.44
C GLN A 212 7.29 -19.22 -3.80
N THR A 213 8.53 -18.76 -4.04
CA THR A 213 8.93 -17.42 -3.65
C THR A 213 8.08 -16.40 -4.38
N GLN A 214 7.60 -15.40 -3.64
CA GLN A 214 6.84 -14.29 -4.19
C GLN A 214 7.71 -13.04 -4.32
N PRO A 215 7.49 -12.18 -5.32
CA PRO A 215 8.15 -10.89 -5.38
C PRO A 215 7.75 -10.05 -4.16
N PRO A 216 8.55 -9.00 -3.80
CA PRO A 216 8.15 -8.07 -2.76
C PRO A 216 6.76 -7.50 -3.03
N ALA A 217 5.96 -7.35 -1.97
CA ALA A 217 4.64 -6.76 -2.09
C ALA A 217 4.73 -5.31 -2.62
N ARG A 218 3.74 -4.90 -3.43
CA ARG A 218 3.61 -3.50 -3.86
C ARG A 218 3.39 -2.59 -2.66
N PHE A 219 3.79 -1.33 -2.80
CA PHE A 219 3.50 -0.34 -1.77
C PHE A 219 2.00 -0.16 -1.57
N SER A 220 1.57 -0.16 -0.31
CA SER A 220 0.34 0.50 0.11
C SER A 220 0.64 1.97 0.42
N GLU A 221 -0.39 2.82 0.60
CA GLU A 221 -0.12 4.18 1.10
C GLU A 221 0.63 4.15 2.44
N ALA A 222 0.30 3.21 3.32
CA ALA A 222 0.97 3.04 4.61
C ALA A 222 2.46 2.72 4.45
N SER A 223 2.80 1.72 3.63
CA SER A 223 4.20 1.33 3.42
C SER A 223 4.98 2.37 2.64
N LEU A 224 4.32 3.14 1.74
CA LEU A 224 4.96 4.25 1.04
C LEU A 224 5.26 5.41 2.00
N VAL A 225 4.33 5.81 2.89
CA VAL A 225 4.61 6.81 3.94
C VAL A 225 5.78 6.38 4.81
N LYS A 226 5.82 5.11 5.22
CA LYS A 226 6.93 4.56 6.01
C LYS A 226 8.26 4.65 5.26
N MET A 227 8.25 4.37 3.95
CA MET A 227 9.47 4.46 3.11
C MET A 227 9.91 5.90 2.94
N LEU A 228 9.01 6.84 2.63
CA LEU A 228 9.30 8.27 2.53
C LEU A 228 9.96 8.81 3.81
N GLU A 229 9.37 8.47 4.98
CA GLU A 229 9.94 8.85 6.28
C GLU A 229 11.34 8.27 6.49
N LYS A 230 11.54 6.99 6.17
CA LYS A 230 12.83 6.30 6.29
C LYS A 230 13.92 6.96 5.43
N GLU A 231 13.57 7.33 4.20
CA GLU A 231 14.49 7.96 3.24
C GLU A 231 14.66 9.48 3.48
N GLY A 232 13.90 10.07 4.41
CA GLY A 232 13.96 11.51 4.72
C GLY A 232 13.26 12.38 3.69
N ILE A 233 12.35 11.80 2.90
CA ILE A 233 11.58 12.48 1.86
C ILE A 233 10.22 12.89 2.42
N GLY A 234 9.89 14.16 2.30
CA GLY A 234 8.66 14.73 2.86
C GLY A 234 8.75 15.03 4.36
N ARG A 235 7.72 15.70 4.85
CA ARG A 235 7.57 16.10 6.25
C ARG A 235 6.11 15.85 6.68
N PRO A 236 5.77 15.96 7.97
CA PRO A 236 4.39 15.78 8.43
C PRO A 236 3.33 16.57 7.64
N SER A 237 3.71 17.70 7.06
CA SER A 237 2.84 18.53 6.23
C SER A 237 2.68 18.04 4.79
N THR A 238 3.58 17.19 4.26
CA THR A 238 3.67 16.88 2.83
C THR A 238 3.41 15.42 2.47
N TYR A 239 3.50 14.46 3.39
CA TYR A 239 3.29 13.03 3.05
C TYR A 239 1.98 12.79 2.28
N ALA A 240 0.86 13.28 2.81
CA ALA A 240 -0.44 13.09 2.17
C ALA A 240 -0.55 13.77 0.80
N SER A 241 0.10 14.93 0.61
CA SER A 241 0.11 15.62 -0.68
C SER A 241 1.02 14.96 -1.71
N ILE A 242 2.15 14.40 -1.30
CA ILE A 242 3.03 13.61 -2.19
C ILE A 242 2.26 12.43 -2.77
N ILE A 243 1.63 11.61 -1.91
CA ILE A 243 0.85 10.47 -2.36
C ILE A 243 -0.34 10.92 -3.22
N GLY A 244 -1.06 11.96 -2.75
CA GLY A 244 -2.17 12.51 -3.52
C GLY A 244 -1.75 12.97 -4.91
N THR A 245 -0.58 13.59 -5.05
CA THR A 245 -0.08 14.08 -6.33
C THR A 245 0.19 12.96 -7.33
N ILE A 246 0.83 11.86 -6.92
CA ILE A 246 1.10 10.75 -7.84
C ILE A 246 -0.17 10.04 -8.29
N VAL A 247 -1.20 9.98 -7.42
CA VAL A 247 -2.50 9.40 -7.76
C VAL A 247 -3.33 10.36 -8.64
N ASP A 248 -3.43 11.64 -8.26
CA ASP A 248 -4.22 12.65 -8.98
C ASP A 248 -3.67 12.91 -10.41
N ARG A 249 -2.35 12.77 -10.60
CA ARG A 249 -1.70 12.86 -11.91
C ARG A 249 -1.76 11.55 -12.71
N GLY A 250 -2.35 10.50 -12.17
CA GLY A 250 -2.44 9.20 -12.82
C GLY A 250 -1.11 8.47 -12.98
N TYR A 251 -0.10 8.80 -12.17
CA TYR A 251 1.16 8.05 -12.15
C TYR A 251 1.03 6.72 -11.40
N ALA A 252 0.14 6.67 -10.42
CA ALA A 252 -0.21 5.45 -9.72
C ALA A 252 -1.73 5.34 -9.57
N THR A 253 -2.23 4.10 -9.59
CA THR A 253 -3.62 3.76 -9.28
C THR A 253 -3.68 2.82 -8.09
N LEU A 254 -4.78 2.87 -7.33
CA LEU A 254 -5.02 1.93 -6.24
C LEU A 254 -5.77 0.70 -6.77
N LEU A 255 -5.09 -0.45 -6.80
CA LEU A 255 -5.71 -1.75 -7.02
C LEU A 255 -5.86 -2.46 -5.67
N GLY A 256 -7.07 -2.46 -5.11
CA GLY A 256 -7.29 -2.85 -3.72
C GLY A 256 -6.60 -1.89 -2.75
N ASN A 257 -5.55 -2.34 -2.06
CA ASN A 257 -4.72 -1.52 -1.17
C ASN A 257 -3.31 -1.24 -1.75
N ALA A 258 -3.01 -1.74 -2.96
CA ALA A 258 -1.71 -1.62 -3.59
C ALA A 258 -1.66 -0.41 -4.53
N LEU A 259 -0.61 0.39 -4.41
CA LEU A 259 -0.25 1.43 -5.38
C LEU A 259 0.43 0.76 -6.57
N THR A 260 -0.16 0.88 -7.74
CA THR A 260 0.33 0.27 -8.98
C THR A 260 0.71 1.37 -9.96
N PRO A 261 1.97 1.40 -10.44
CA PRO A 261 2.40 2.38 -11.43
C PRO A 261 1.65 2.21 -12.75
N SER A 262 1.35 3.32 -13.41
CA SER A 262 0.75 3.35 -14.75
C SER A 262 1.82 3.37 -15.86
N PHE A 263 1.43 3.13 -17.10
CA PHE A 263 2.32 3.32 -18.26
C PHE A 263 2.84 4.76 -18.36
N THR A 264 2.00 5.76 -18.00
CA THR A 264 2.43 7.16 -17.94
C THR A 264 3.57 7.37 -16.95
N ALA A 265 3.53 6.69 -15.78
CA ALA A 265 4.63 6.77 -14.83
C ALA A 265 5.93 6.22 -15.41
N PHE A 266 5.87 5.10 -16.12
CA PHE A 266 7.06 4.51 -16.77
C PHE A 266 7.67 5.48 -17.79
N ALA A 267 6.85 6.07 -18.68
CA ALA A 267 7.33 7.03 -19.67
C ALA A 267 7.95 8.28 -19.02
N VAL A 268 7.30 8.84 -17.99
CA VAL A 268 7.80 10.04 -17.29
C VAL A 268 9.08 9.72 -16.51
N THR A 269 9.14 8.57 -15.84
CA THR A 269 10.33 8.17 -15.10
C THR A 269 11.51 7.93 -16.04
N ALA A 270 11.30 7.20 -17.14
CA ALA A 270 12.33 6.97 -18.14
C ALA A 270 12.87 8.29 -18.72
N LEU A 271 12.00 9.23 -19.10
CA LEU A 271 12.39 10.56 -19.57
C LEU A 271 13.25 11.30 -18.53
N LEU A 272 12.84 11.27 -17.26
CA LEU A 272 13.58 11.96 -16.21
C LEU A 272 14.91 11.27 -15.88
N GLU A 273 14.97 9.94 -15.87
CA GLU A 273 16.21 9.18 -15.65
C GLU A 273 17.22 9.42 -16.77
N GLU A 274 16.76 9.54 -18.02
CA GLU A 274 17.64 9.81 -19.17
C GLU A 274 18.16 11.25 -19.18
N HIS A 275 17.29 12.22 -18.96
CA HIS A 275 17.64 13.63 -19.14
C HIS A 275 17.89 14.40 -17.85
N PHE A 276 17.32 13.98 -16.72
CA PHE A 276 17.40 14.66 -15.43
C PHE A 276 17.58 13.68 -14.26
N PRO A 277 18.62 12.81 -14.30
CA PRO A 277 18.80 11.73 -13.32
C PRO A 277 18.86 12.22 -11.87
N ASP A 278 19.45 13.39 -11.64
CA ASP A 278 19.54 13.96 -10.30
C ASP A 278 18.17 14.29 -9.69
N LEU A 279 17.17 14.65 -10.50
CA LEU A 279 15.83 14.99 -10.01
C LEU A 279 15.02 13.77 -9.56
N VAL A 280 15.34 12.58 -10.06
CA VAL A 280 14.68 11.31 -9.68
C VAL A 280 15.47 10.54 -8.62
N ASP A 281 16.68 11.00 -8.28
CA ASP A 281 17.45 10.44 -7.18
C ASP A 281 16.78 10.74 -5.82
N THR A 282 16.41 9.70 -5.09
CA THR A 282 15.79 9.84 -3.76
C THR A 282 16.69 10.59 -2.78
N SER A 283 18.00 10.45 -2.90
CA SER A 283 18.96 11.14 -2.05
C SER A 283 18.99 12.65 -2.32
N PHE A 284 18.74 13.08 -3.57
CA PHE A 284 18.60 14.49 -3.91
C PHE A 284 17.43 15.13 -3.15
N THR A 285 16.25 14.52 -3.20
CA THR A 285 15.08 15.02 -2.49
C THR A 285 15.31 15.06 -0.97
N ALA A 286 15.93 14.03 -0.41
CA ALA A 286 16.27 14.01 1.02
C ALA A 286 17.26 15.13 1.40
N ARG A 287 18.28 15.40 0.57
CA ARG A 287 19.21 16.53 0.77
C ARG A 287 18.50 17.87 0.69
N MET A 288 17.61 18.05 -0.30
CA MET A 288 16.81 19.25 -0.45
C MET A 288 15.96 19.53 0.80
N GLU A 289 15.24 18.52 1.30
CA GLU A 289 14.43 18.62 2.52
C GLU A 289 15.28 19.01 3.74
N ASN A 290 16.47 18.41 3.88
CA ASN A 290 17.40 18.75 4.97
C ASN A 290 17.91 20.20 4.85
N THR A 291 18.22 20.66 3.63
CA THR A 291 18.66 22.05 3.40
C THR A 291 17.52 23.04 3.72
N LEU A 292 16.27 22.70 3.39
CA LEU A 292 15.11 23.51 3.77
C LEU A 292 14.95 23.61 5.30
N ASP A 293 15.20 22.52 6.03
CA ASP A 293 15.24 22.56 7.50
C ASP A 293 16.38 23.46 8.02
N GLU A 294 17.57 23.38 7.42
CA GLU A 294 18.68 24.27 7.79
C GLU A 294 18.40 25.73 7.52
N ILE A 295 17.70 26.05 6.42
CA ILE A 295 17.21 27.40 6.11
C ILE A 295 16.22 27.85 7.18
N SER A 296 15.28 27.01 7.58
CA SER A 296 14.30 27.31 8.62
C SER A 296 14.93 27.63 9.98
N HIS A 297 16.10 27.03 10.26
CA HIS A 297 16.89 27.27 11.47
C HIS A 297 17.91 28.43 11.33
N GLY A 298 17.94 29.11 10.18
CA GLY A 298 18.86 30.22 9.91
C GLY A 298 20.32 29.80 9.70
N LYS A 299 20.60 28.50 9.49
CA LYS A 299 21.95 27.97 9.25
C LYS A 299 22.41 28.17 7.80
N VAL A 300 21.48 28.16 6.86
CA VAL A 300 21.70 28.37 5.43
C VAL A 300 20.84 29.52 4.96
N GLN A 301 21.38 30.35 4.07
CA GLN A 301 20.66 31.46 3.46
C GLN A 301 19.81 30.94 2.30
N TYR A 302 18.51 31.30 2.28
CA TYR A 302 17.57 30.77 1.28
C TYR A 302 17.86 31.27 -0.14
N LEU A 303 18.23 32.56 -0.29
CA LEU A 303 18.41 33.16 -1.62
C LEU A 303 19.58 32.55 -2.40
N PRO A 304 20.81 32.42 -1.84
CA PRO A 304 21.90 31.72 -2.52
C PRO A 304 21.58 30.26 -2.85
N TYR A 305 20.81 29.58 -1.98
CA TYR A 305 20.38 28.20 -2.26
C TYR A 305 19.44 28.15 -3.47
N LEU A 306 18.44 29.03 -3.54
CA LEU A 306 17.50 29.09 -4.67
C LEU A 306 18.20 29.52 -5.97
N GLU A 307 19.13 30.47 -5.91
CA GLU A 307 19.91 30.89 -7.07
C GLU A 307 20.77 29.76 -7.61
N GLY A 308 21.45 29.00 -6.74
CA GLY A 308 22.23 27.84 -7.14
C GLY A 308 21.36 26.71 -7.71
N PHE A 309 20.21 26.46 -7.08
CA PHE A 309 19.27 25.41 -7.55
C PHE A 309 18.65 25.73 -8.91
N TYR A 310 18.32 27.00 -9.19
CA TYR A 310 17.59 27.38 -10.39
C TYR A 310 18.48 27.95 -11.49
N LYS A 311 19.39 28.89 -11.16
CA LYS A 311 20.18 29.68 -12.12
C LYS A 311 21.66 29.29 -12.22
N GLY A 312 22.18 28.46 -11.31
CA GLY A 312 23.61 28.05 -11.35
C GLY A 312 24.00 27.33 -12.65
N ASP A 313 25.27 27.11 -12.88
CA ASP A 313 25.75 26.39 -14.05
C ASP A 313 25.15 24.99 -14.17
N GLU A 314 24.87 24.36 -13.04
CA GLU A 314 24.11 23.11 -12.89
C GLU A 314 22.66 23.35 -12.49
N GLY A 315 22.18 24.60 -12.53
CA GLY A 315 20.82 24.96 -12.15
C GLY A 315 19.76 24.43 -13.09
N LEU A 316 18.56 24.25 -12.59
CA LEU A 316 17.44 23.65 -13.32
C LEU A 316 17.16 24.36 -14.66
N GLU A 317 17.17 25.70 -14.69
CA GLU A 317 16.95 26.48 -15.91
C GLU A 317 18.01 26.16 -16.97
N THR A 318 19.29 26.13 -16.59
CA THR A 318 20.40 25.82 -17.47
C THR A 318 20.31 24.39 -17.99
N GLN A 319 20.01 23.41 -17.13
CA GLN A 319 19.84 22.02 -17.51
C GLN A 319 18.69 21.84 -18.52
N VAL A 320 17.55 22.50 -18.30
CA VAL A 320 16.40 22.41 -19.22
C VAL A 320 16.78 23.00 -20.57
N GLN A 321 17.37 24.21 -20.63
CA GLN A 321 17.79 24.86 -21.87
C GLN A 321 18.79 24.04 -22.69
N GLN A 322 19.71 23.36 -22.02
CA GLN A 322 20.72 22.53 -22.69
C GLN A 322 20.15 21.23 -23.24
N ARG A 323 19.17 20.64 -22.58
CA ARG A 323 18.66 19.30 -22.91
C ARG A 323 17.34 19.32 -23.68
N GLU A 324 16.62 20.44 -23.70
CA GLU A 324 15.31 20.55 -24.36
C GLU A 324 15.39 20.16 -25.85
N GLY A 325 16.50 20.53 -26.52
CA GLY A 325 16.73 20.21 -27.95
C GLY A 325 17.04 18.72 -28.22
N ASP A 326 17.48 17.99 -27.20
CA ASP A 326 17.87 16.58 -27.34
C ASP A 326 16.71 15.62 -27.02
N ILE A 327 15.62 16.13 -26.43
CA ILE A 327 14.45 15.33 -26.09
C ILE A 327 13.62 15.03 -27.33
N ASP A 328 13.57 13.76 -27.77
CA ASP A 328 12.63 13.30 -28.78
C ASP A 328 11.25 13.06 -28.17
N PRO A 329 10.22 13.85 -28.54
CA PRO A 329 8.86 13.66 -28.04
C PRO A 329 8.24 12.30 -28.42
N GLY A 330 8.71 11.66 -29.48
CA GLY A 330 8.27 10.33 -29.92
C GLY A 330 8.84 9.24 -29.02
N ALA A 331 10.16 9.25 -28.85
CA ALA A 331 10.87 8.32 -27.98
C ALA A 331 10.39 8.41 -26.52
N SER A 332 10.24 9.62 -25.98
CA SER A 332 9.78 9.87 -24.61
C SER A 332 8.37 9.35 -24.29
N ARG A 333 7.58 9.02 -25.31
CA ARG A 333 6.23 8.43 -25.17
C ARG A 333 6.20 6.95 -25.49
N THR A 334 7.33 6.34 -25.79
CA THR A 334 7.45 4.93 -26.16
C THR A 334 7.98 4.17 -24.95
N ILE A 335 7.36 3.05 -24.64
CA ILE A 335 7.72 2.18 -23.53
C ILE A 335 7.98 0.79 -24.12
N ASP A 336 9.23 0.35 -24.05
CA ASP A 336 9.61 -1.01 -24.40
C ASP A 336 9.47 -1.88 -23.16
N LEU A 337 8.57 -2.86 -23.21
CA LEU A 337 8.41 -3.85 -22.16
C LEU A 337 9.10 -5.15 -22.58
N GLU A 338 9.92 -5.67 -21.70
CA GLU A 338 10.59 -6.94 -21.93
C GLU A 338 9.57 -8.06 -22.18
N GLY A 339 9.75 -8.83 -23.25
CA GLY A 339 8.87 -9.93 -23.62
C GLY A 339 7.70 -9.57 -24.53
N LEU A 340 7.53 -8.30 -24.94
CA LEU A 340 6.53 -7.90 -25.93
C LEU A 340 7.15 -7.71 -27.31
N SER A 341 6.48 -8.20 -28.35
CA SER A 341 6.80 -7.91 -29.76
C SER A 341 6.25 -6.55 -30.22
N SER A 342 5.27 -6.02 -29.53
CA SER A 342 4.66 -4.71 -29.75
C SER A 342 5.22 -3.66 -28.80
N VAL A 343 5.14 -2.38 -29.19
CA VAL A 343 5.53 -1.27 -28.32
C VAL A 343 4.31 -0.60 -27.68
N VAL A 344 4.45 -0.18 -26.43
CA VAL A 344 3.43 0.64 -25.77
C VAL A 344 3.75 2.11 -25.98
N ARG A 345 2.75 2.89 -26.37
CA ARG A 345 2.88 4.35 -26.51
C ARG A 345 1.86 5.10 -25.68
N ILE A 346 2.25 6.30 -25.24
CA ILE A 346 1.35 7.21 -24.53
C ILE A 346 0.75 8.20 -25.53
N GLY A 347 -0.55 8.10 -25.72
CA GLY A 347 -1.33 9.00 -26.56
C GLY A 347 -2.19 9.98 -25.76
N ARG A 348 -2.94 10.84 -26.48
CA ARG A 348 -3.87 11.80 -25.88
C ARG A 348 -4.93 11.16 -24.99
N PHE A 349 -5.31 9.93 -25.31
CA PHE A 349 -6.40 9.19 -24.64
C PHE A 349 -5.90 8.08 -23.72
N GLY A 350 -4.60 8.04 -23.41
CA GLY A 350 -3.97 7.02 -22.58
C GLY A 350 -2.99 6.14 -23.35
N ALA A 351 -2.60 5.03 -22.75
CA ALA A 351 -1.68 4.07 -23.34
C ALA A 351 -2.34 3.26 -24.47
N TYR A 352 -1.57 2.93 -25.48
CA TYR A 352 -2.00 2.07 -26.58
C TYR A 352 -0.83 1.20 -27.08
N LEU A 353 -1.17 0.04 -27.60
CA LEU A 353 -0.24 -0.84 -28.31
C LEU A 353 -0.08 -0.38 -29.75
N GLU A 354 1.15 -0.44 -30.24
CA GLU A 354 1.49 -0.21 -31.65
C GLU A 354 2.31 -1.39 -32.16
N ALA A 355 1.83 -2.04 -33.21
CA ALA A 355 2.51 -3.15 -33.87
C ALA A 355 2.38 -3.05 -35.37
N LYS A 356 3.39 -3.53 -36.10
CA LYS A 356 3.34 -3.71 -37.54
C LYS A 356 2.80 -5.09 -37.88
N ARG A 357 1.84 -5.15 -38.78
CA ARG A 357 1.31 -6.39 -39.34
C ARG A 357 1.47 -6.37 -40.86
N VAL A 358 1.77 -7.51 -41.41
CA VAL A 358 1.70 -7.68 -42.87
C VAL A 358 0.28 -8.16 -43.22
N SER A 359 -0.46 -7.38 -43.99
CA SER A 359 -1.79 -7.75 -44.47
C SER A 359 -1.74 -8.92 -45.45
N ASP A 360 -2.88 -9.54 -45.76
CA ASP A 360 -2.97 -10.63 -46.75
C ASP A 360 -2.52 -10.21 -48.14
N ASP A 361 -2.57 -8.94 -48.43
CA ASP A 361 -2.09 -8.34 -49.71
C ASP A 361 -0.58 -8.04 -49.72
N GLY A 362 0.13 -8.33 -48.61
CA GLY A 362 1.57 -8.12 -48.46
C GLY A 362 1.99 -6.68 -48.12
N GLU A 363 1.06 -5.80 -47.79
CA GLU A 363 1.34 -4.43 -47.35
C GLU A 363 1.57 -4.39 -45.83
N GLU A 364 2.55 -3.58 -45.39
CA GLU A 364 2.75 -3.33 -43.93
C GLU A 364 1.66 -2.35 -43.42
N GLU A 365 0.85 -2.83 -42.52
CA GLU A 365 -0.14 -2.02 -41.80
C GLU A 365 0.31 -1.78 -40.34
N LEU A 366 0.11 -0.53 -39.87
CA LEU A 366 0.39 -0.15 -38.50
C LEU A 366 -0.90 -0.22 -37.69
N ILE A 367 -1.00 -1.22 -36.79
CA ILE A 367 -2.15 -1.42 -35.94
C ILE A 367 -1.91 -0.66 -34.61
N LYS A 368 -2.93 0.11 -34.20
CA LYS A 368 -2.95 0.85 -32.94
C LYS A 368 -4.17 0.44 -32.11
N ALA A 369 -3.94 -0.17 -30.96
CA ALA A 369 -4.99 -0.65 -30.08
C ALA A 369 -4.89 0.00 -28.70
N THR A 370 -5.95 0.66 -28.24
CA THR A 370 -6.00 1.31 -26.93
C THR A 370 -5.92 0.26 -25.82
N LEU A 371 -5.05 0.48 -24.84
CA LEU A 371 -4.97 -0.36 -23.66
C LEU A 371 -6.06 0.03 -22.64
N PRO A 372 -6.78 -0.94 -22.08
CA PRO A 372 -7.68 -0.71 -20.95
C PRO A 372 -6.94 -0.11 -19.74
N GLN A 373 -7.60 0.80 -19.02
CA GLN A 373 -7.00 1.48 -17.86
C GLN A 373 -6.64 0.54 -16.71
N GLU A 374 -7.26 -0.64 -16.65
CA GLU A 374 -7.02 -1.63 -15.61
C GLU A 374 -5.79 -2.50 -15.87
N ILE A 375 -5.29 -2.53 -17.11
CA ILE A 375 -4.06 -3.23 -17.44
C ILE A 375 -2.88 -2.37 -17.03
N THR A 376 -2.04 -2.94 -16.17
CA THR A 376 -0.82 -2.26 -15.71
C THR A 376 0.41 -2.76 -16.47
N PRO A 377 1.54 -2.03 -16.46
CA PRO A 377 2.75 -2.49 -17.12
C PRO A 377 3.22 -3.89 -16.70
N ALA A 378 2.91 -4.32 -15.48
CA ALA A 378 3.30 -5.64 -14.96
C ALA A 378 2.31 -6.76 -15.29
N ASP A 379 1.10 -6.40 -15.73
CA ASP A 379 0.05 -7.37 -16.05
C ASP A 379 -0.07 -7.60 -17.56
N LEU A 380 0.58 -6.75 -18.37
CA LEU A 380 0.57 -6.87 -19.82
C LEU A 380 1.64 -7.87 -20.26
N ASP A 381 1.20 -9.01 -20.76
CA ASP A 381 2.04 -10.03 -21.39
C ASP A 381 1.80 -10.11 -22.90
N GLU A 382 2.59 -10.92 -23.61
CA GLU A 382 2.52 -11.05 -25.07
C GLU A 382 1.17 -11.60 -25.52
N ASP A 383 0.61 -12.59 -24.82
CA ASP A 383 -0.66 -13.22 -25.18
C ASP A 383 -1.82 -12.19 -25.14
N GLN A 384 -1.82 -11.35 -24.11
CA GLN A 384 -2.81 -10.27 -23.97
C GLN A 384 -2.60 -9.18 -25.04
N ALA A 385 -1.35 -8.80 -25.31
CA ALA A 385 -1.02 -7.80 -26.32
C ALA A 385 -1.48 -8.26 -27.71
N GLU A 386 -1.16 -9.51 -28.08
CA GLU A 386 -1.60 -10.11 -29.35
C GLU A 386 -3.13 -10.15 -29.46
N LEU A 387 -3.81 -10.58 -28.40
CA LEU A 387 -5.27 -10.64 -28.38
C LEU A 387 -5.91 -9.26 -28.58
N ILE A 388 -5.40 -8.23 -27.90
CA ILE A 388 -5.87 -6.85 -28.05
C ILE A 388 -5.63 -6.33 -29.47
N LEU A 389 -4.44 -6.58 -30.04
CA LEU A 389 -4.09 -6.17 -31.40
C LEU A 389 -4.94 -6.93 -32.45
N LYS A 390 -5.12 -8.22 -32.29
CA LYS A 390 -5.97 -9.06 -33.15
C LYS A 390 -7.42 -8.59 -33.16
N GLN A 391 -7.99 -8.34 -31.98
CA GLN A 391 -9.36 -7.79 -31.89
C GLN A 391 -9.49 -6.43 -32.56
N LYS A 392 -8.44 -5.62 -32.54
CA LYS A 392 -8.45 -4.32 -33.22
C LYS A 392 -8.36 -4.44 -34.74
N ALA A 393 -7.59 -5.40 -35.24
CA ALA A 393 -7.39 -5.61 -36.68
C ALA A 393 -8.55 -6.38 -37.34
N ASP A 394 -8.93 -7.51 -36.75
CA ASP A 394 -9.83 -8.49 -37.36
C ASP A 394 -11.24 -8.44 -36.77
N GLY A 395 -11.44 -7.66 -35.71
CA GLY A 395 -12.67 -7.69 -34.92
C GLY A 395 -12.66 -8.78 -33.85
N PRO A 396 -13.66 -8.82 -32.97
CA PRO A 396 -13.72 -9.79 -31.86
C PRO A 396 -14.06 -11.19 -32.36
N GLU A 397 -13.31 -12.17 -31.93
CA GLU A 397 -13.66 -13.59 -32.09
C GLU A 397 -14.69 -14.01 -31.04
N ALA A 398 -15.65 -14.83 -31.47
CA ALA A 398 -16.63 -15.42 -30.54
C ALA A 398 -15.99 -16.55 -29.74
N ILE A 399 -16.16 -16.55 -28.43
CA ILE A 399 -15.76 -17.68 -27.57
C ILE A 399 -16.72 -18.88 -27.63
N GLY A 400 -17.90 -18.67 -28.22
CA GLY A 400 -18.91 -19.68 -28.45
C GLY A 400 -20.27 -19.11 -28.73
N GLU A 401 -21.28 -19.99 -28.83
CA GLU A 401 -22.68 -19.66 -29.07
C GLU A 401 -23.52 -19.97 -27.80
N ASP A 402 -24.39 -19.06 -27.40
CA ASP A 402 -25.33 -19.28 -26.32
C ASP A 402 -26.39 -20.32 -26.74
N PRO A 403 -26.42 -21.49 -26.12
CA PRO A 403 -27.34 -22.57 -26.52
C PRO A 403 -28.84 -22.21 -26.30
N GLU A 404 -29.13 -21.21 -25.48
CA GLU A 404 -30.52 -20.78 -25.21
C GLU A 404 -31.05 -19.77 -26.25
N THR A 405 -30.15 -18.90 -26.76
CA THR A 405 -30.58 -17.80 -27.66
C THR A 405 -30.03 -17.94 -29.08
N GLY A 406 -28.99 -18.74 -29.30
CA GLY A 406 -28.26 -18.84 -30.58
C GLY A 406 -27.35 -17.65 -30.86
N ASP A 407 -27.19 -16.71 -29.90
CA ASP A 407 -26.32 -15.56 -30.07
C ASP A 407 -24.86 -15.94 -29.81
N LEU A 408 -23.95 -15.36 -30.59
CA LEU A 408 -22.53 -15.49 -30.34
C LEU A 408 -22.12 -14.71 -29.08
N VAL A 409 -21.22 -15.29 -28.30
CA VAL A 409 -20.66 -14.68 -27.08
C VAL A 409 -19.21 -14.29 -27.34
N TYR A 410 -18.87 -13.06 -26.99
CA TYR A 410 -17.57 -12.46 -27.24
C TYR A 410 -16.87 -12.08 -25.94
N LEU A 411 -15.54 -12.21 -25.91
CA LEU A 411 -14.69 -11.54 -24.95
C LEU A 411 -14.14 -10.28 -25.60
N LEU A 412 -14.41 -9.14 -24.98
CA LEU A 412 -14.03 -7.82 -25.49
C LEU A 412 -13.22 -7.05 -24.46
N PHE A 413 -12.31 -6.19 -24.95
CA PHE A 413 -11.58 -5.25 -24.11
C PHE A 413 -12.20 -3.85 -24.26
N GLY A 414 -12.73 -3.31 -23.16
CA GLY A 414 -13.31 -1.98 -23.11
C GLY A 414 -12.50 -1.04 -22.23
N GLN A 415 -12.95 0.21 -22.16
CA GLN A 415 -12.31 1.24 -21.34
C GLN A 415 -12.16 0.83 -19.85
N TYR A 416 -13.05 -0.02 -19.35
CA TYR A 416 -13.08 -0.49 -17.96
C TYR A 416 -12.61 -1.94 -17.80
N GLY A 417 -11.79 -2.43 -18.75
CA GLY A 417 -11.23 -3.76 -18.75
C GLY A 417 -12.00 -4.79 -19.56
N PRO A 418 -11.60 -6.08 -19.49
CA PRO A 418 -12.24 -7.15 -20.24
C PRO A 418 -13.65 -7.44 -19.74
N TYR A 419 -14.56 -7.63 -20.70
CA TYR A 419 -15.98 -7.94 -20.47
C TYR A 419 -16.51 -8.93 -21.49
N VAL A 420 -17.53 -9.67 -21.10
CA VAL A 420 -18.26 -10.55 -22.02
C VAL A 420 -19.47 -9.86 -22.59
N GLN A 421 -19.77 -10.12 -23.86
CA GLN A 421 -20.91 -9.57 -24.57
C GLN A 421 -21.63 -10.67 -25.35
N ARG A 422 -22.97 -10.69 -25.25
CA ARG A 422 -23.81 -11.59 -26.04
C ARG A 422 -24.41 -10.83 -27.25
N GLY A 423 -24.12 -11.34 -28.44
CA GLY A 423 -24.47 -10.70 -29.71
C GLY A 423 -23.59 -9.49 -30.05
N GLN A 424 -23.60 -9.09 -31.31
CA GLN A 424 -22.94 -7.87 -31.77
C GLN A 424 -23.87 -6.65 -31.70
N VAL A 425 -23.28 -5.46 -31.66
CA VAL A 425 -24.04 -4.21 -31.82
C VAL A 425 -24.56 -4.14 -33.25
N SER A 426 -25.86 -4.07 -33.41
CA SER A 426 -26.54 -3.91 -34.72
C SER A 426 -27.77 -3.04 -34.56
N ASP A 427 -28.42 -2.70 -35.68
CA ASP A 427 -29.68 -1.96 -35.65
C ASP A 427 -30.78 -2.74 -34.91
N GLU A 428 -30.73 -4.07 -34.97
CA GLU A 428 -31.66 -4.98 -34.27
C GLU A 428 -31.28 -5.19 -32.78
N ASN A 429 -29.97 -5.06 -32.47
CA ASN A 429 -29.44 -5.20 -31.11
C ASN A 429 -28.48 -4.04 -30.74
N PRO A 430 -29.02 -2.81 -30.53
CA PRO A 430 -28.20 -1.61 -30.30
C PRO A 430 -27.52 -1.62 -28.91
N LYS A 431 -27.98 -2.46 -27.98
CA LYS A 431 -27.43 -2.58 -26.63
C LYS A 431 -27.33 -4.05 -26.22
N PRO A 432 -26.36 -4.79 -26.78
CA PRO A 432 -26.16 -6.19 -26.40
C PRO A 432 -25.91 -6.33 -24.90
N LYS A 433 -26.32 -7.47 -24.34
CA LYS A 433 -26.10 -7.76 -22.91
C LYS A 433 -24.62 -7.91 -22.63
N ARG A 434 -24.14 -7.25 -21.57
CA ARG A 434 -22.73 -7.21 -21.19
C ARG A 434 -22.57 -7.53 -19.72
N ALA A 435 -21.47 -8.18 -19.36
CA ALA A 435 -21.08 -8.41 -17.99
C ALA A 435 -19.56 -8.27 -17.84
N SER A 436 -19.14 -7.60 -16.76
CA SER A 436 -17.72 -7.48 -16.45
C SER A 436 -17.18 -8.82 -15.96
N ARG A 437 -15.94 -9.14 -16.33
CA ARG A 437 -15.24 -10.33 -15.86
C ARG A 437 -14.89 -10.18 -14.36
N PRO A 438 -14.94 -11.27 -13.56
CA PRO A 438 -14.45 -11.25 -12.19
C PRO A 438 -12.97 -10.88 -12.11
N LYS A 439 -12.61 -10.08 -11.11
CA LYS A 439 -11.21 -9.73 -10.84
C LYS A 439 -10.41 -10.99 -10.51
N GLY A 440 -9.22 -11.12 -11.12
CA GLY A 440 -8.30 -12.21 -10.82
C GLY A 440 -8.38 -13.43 -11.77
N GLN A 441 -9.37 -13.54 -12.65
CA GLN A 441 -9.39 -14.56 -13.70
C GLN A 441 -8.68 -14.00 -14.95
N LYS A 442 -7.77 -14.78 -15.56
CA LYS A 442 -7.13 -14.33 -16.79
C LYS A 442 -8.11 -14.38 -17.98
N PRO A 443 -8.00 -13.48 -18.98
CA PRO A 443 -8.90 -13.47 -20.14
C PRO A 443 -8.88 -14.77 -20.92
N GLU A 444 -7.71 -15.38 -21.09
CA GLU A 444 -7.50 -16.64 -21.80
C GLU A 444 -8.12 -17.85 -21.09
N ASP A 445 -8.33 -17.80 -19.78
CA ASP A 445 -8.92 -18.87 -18.98
C ASP A 445 -10.47 -18.84 -18.97
N LEU A 446 -11.08 -17.83 -19.62
CA LEU A 446 -12.53 -17.65 -19.60
C LEU A 446 -13.22 -18.62 -20.55
N THR A 447 -13.96 -19.57 -20.01
CA THR A 447 -14.76 -20.52 -20.80
C THR A 447 -16.11 -19.92 -21.22
N LEU A 448 -16.75 -20.54 -22.24
CA LEU A 448 -18.12 -20.16 -22.62
C LEU A 448 -19.12 -20.33 -21.47
N GLU A 449 -18.96 -21.36 -20.65
CA GLU A 449 -19.81 -21.61 -19.48
C GLU A 449 -19.69 -20.49 -18.44
N ASP A 450 -18.47 -20.04 -18.16
CA ASP A 450 -18.22 -18.89 -17.28
C ASP A 450 -18.86 -17.63 -17.83
N ALA A 451 -18.66 -17.35 -19.11
CA ALA A 451 -19.23 -16.19 -19.79
C ALA A 451 -20.75 -16.16 -19.75
N LEU A 452 -21.39 -17.31 -20.00
CA LEU A 452 -22.85 -17.44 -19.89
C LEU A 452 -23.34 -17.27 -18.45
N GLY A 453 -22.56 -17.78 -17.47
CA GLY A 453 -22.82 -17.56 -16.06
C GLY A 453 -22.82 -16.09 -15.67
N LEU A 454 -21.87 -15.30 -16.20
CA LEU A 454 -21.79 -13.86 -15.98
C LEU A 454 -22.92 -13.08 -16.69
N LEU A 455 -23.40 -13.58 -17.82
CA LEU A 455 -24.45 -12.97 -18.63
C LEU A 455 -25.87 -13.33 -18.18
N ARG A 456 -26.05 -14.24 -17.24
CA ARG A 456 -27.36 -14.55 -16.62
C ARG A 456 -27.78 -13.48 -15.63
#